data_aa596a11744727da2c496dee8fb2a3be
#
_entry.id   aa596a11744727da2c496dee8fb2a3be
#
_cell.length_a   1.000
_cell.length_b   1.000
_cell.length_c   1.000
_cell.angle_alpha   90.00
_cell.angle_beta   90.00
_cell.angle_gamma   90.00
#
_symmetry.space_group_name_H-M   'P 1'
#
loop_
_entity.id
_entity.type
_entity.pdbx_description
1 polymer ?
#
loop_
_entity_poly.entity_id
_entity_poly.type
_entity_poly.pdbx_seq_one_letter_code
_entity_poly.pdbx_strand_id
1 'polypeptide(L)'
;SKSYAQQAICTASRMSFITGKRPDYTKIWDLQTKLRDIRPDIKTIPQYFKENGYETVGMGKVMHGAKNNDPLSWTKPFTANENFEYAEGFKMPANLYQSPEIHKKWDSLQAALDADPNADRGWFAVNSVMKSAGLRPLTENLDVPDNAYADGASTLKTIELLNEFDRDNKNFFLTVGFQKPH
;
A
#
# COMPACT_ATOMS: atom_id res chain seq x y z
N SER A 1 2.27 24.11 -15.88
CA SER A 1 2.28 24.15 -14.40
C SER A 1 3.43 23.29 -13.88
N LYS A 2 4.04 23.70 -12.77
CA LYS A 2 5.10 22.90 -12.09
C LYS A 2 4.48 22.30 -10.83
N SER A 3 4.63 20.98 -10.66
CA SER A 3 4.12 20.24 -9.51
C SER A 3 5.28 19.51 -8.81
N TYR A 4 5.33 19.58 -7.49
CA TYR A 4 6.43 19.02 -6.72
C TYR A 4 5.92 18.18 -5.57
N ALA A 5 6.56 17.01 -5.31
CA ALA A 5 6.38 16.29 -4.07
C ALA A 5 7.06 17.05 -2.93
N GLN A 6 6.47 17.00 -1.73
CA GLN A 6 7.04 17.67 -0.55
C GLN A 6 8.36 17.04 -0.09
N GLN A 7 8.56 15.76 -0.39
CA GLN A 7 9.79 15.02 -0.15
C GLN A 7 9.88 13.83 -1.10
N ALA A 8 11.09 13.50 -1.56
CA ALA A 8 11.34 12.39 -2.48
C ALA A 8 11.39 11.00 -1.77
N ILE A 9 10.58 10.82 -0.75
CA ILE A 9 10.44 9.58 0.05
C ILE A 9 8.96 9.32 0.28
N CYS A 10 8.52 8.08 0.06
CA CYS A 10 7.11 7.70 0.07
C CYS A 10 6.38 8.10 1.36
N THR A 11 6.87 7.71 2.53
CA THR A 11 6.21 7.99 3.80
C THR A 11 6.13 9.50 4.07
N ALA A 12 7.24 10.21 3.97
CA ALA A 12 7.29 11.65 4.20
C ALA A 12 6.33 12.42 3.28
N SER A 13 6.34 12.09 1.98
CA SER A 13 5.44 12.72 1.01
C SER A 13 3.97 12.37 1.28
N ARG A 14 3.67 11.09 1.60
CA ARG A 14 2.30 10.63 1.87
C ARG A 14 1.75 11.23 3.17
N MET A 15 2.56 11.31 4.22
CA MET A 15 2.16 11.99 5.45
C MET A 15 1.90 13.47 5.21
N SER A 16 2.67 14.10 4.32
CA SER A 16 2.45 15.52 3.98
C SER A 16 1.09 15.73 3.31
N PHE A 17 0.72 14.93 2.30
CA PHE A 17 -0.57 15.15 1.64
C PHE A 17 -1.76 14.75 2.53
N ILE A 18 -1.64 13.69 3.34
CA ILE A 18 -2.76 13.22 4.18
C ILE A 18 -3.00 14.09 5.41
N THR A 19 -1.99 14.86 5.83
CA THR A 19 -2.10 15.79 6.96
C THR A 19 -2.19 17.25 6.55
N GLY A 20 -1.89 17.58 5.29
CA GLY A 20 -1.72 18.97 4.83
C GLY A 20 -0.51 19.68 5.46
N LYS A 21 0.45 18.95 6.02
CA LYS A 21 1.62 19.51 6.70
C LYS A 21 2.91 19.09 6.01
N ARG A 22 3.91 19.99 5.99
CA ARG A 22 5.23 19.67 5.44
C ARG A 22 6.01 18.71 6.34
N PRO A 23 7.02 17.97 5.80
CA PRO A 23 7.88 17.09 6.58
C PRO A 23 8.57 17.80 7.75
N ASP A 24 8.94 19.06 7.60
CA ASP A 24 9.47 19.89 8.69
C ASP A 24 8.56 19.97 9.91
N TYR A 25 7.25 19.94 9.67
CA TYR A 25 6.24 19.98 10.72
C TYR A 25 5.91 18.59 11.25
N THR A 26 5.72 17.60 10.36
CA THR A 26 5.41 16.23 10.77
C THR A 26 6.60 15.51 11.41
N LYS A 27 7.84 15.96 11.12
CA LYS A 27 9.10 15.33 11.52
C LYS A 27 9.28 13.91 10.98
N ILE A 28 8.62 13.58 9.88
CA ILE A 28 8.74 12.28 9.22
C ILE A 28 9.61 12.46 7.96
N TRP A 29 10.77 11.82 7.94
CA TRP A 29 11.78 11.93 6.88
C TRP A 29 12.17 10.60 6.27
N ASP A 30 11.75 9.48 6.88
CA ASP A 30 12.10 8.11 6.53
C ASP A 30 10.88 7.26 6.17
N LEU A 31 11.08 5.95 5.97
CA LEU A 31 10.03 4.99 5.64
C LEU A 31 9.39 4.30 6.84
N GLN A 32 10.00 4.40 8.03
CA GLN A 32 9.66 3.63 9.22
C GLN A 32 8.87 4.42 10.26
N THR A 33 9.15 5.72 10.37
CA THR A 33 8.53 6.58 11.39
C THR A 33 7.04 6.68 11.19
N LYS A 34 6.28 6.37 12.23
CA LYS A 34 4.82 6.47 12.24
C LYS A 34 4.36 7.82 12.74
N LEU A 35 3.28 8.33 12.16
CA LEU A 35 2.72 9.63 12.54
C LEU A 35 2.40 9.71 14.04
N ARG A 36 1.75 8.68 14.59
CA ARG A 36 1.26 8.69 15.97
C ARG A 36 2.35 8.57 17.02
N ASP A 37 3.52 8.04 16.65
CA ASP A 37 4.65 7.90 17.58
C ASP A 37 5.30 9.26 17.90
N ILE A 38 5.26 10.20 16.93
CA ILE A 38 5.93 11.50 17.07
C ILE A 38 4.99 12.70 17.03
N ARG A 39 3.83 12.57 16.39
CA ARG A 39 2.84 13.64 16.27
C ARG A 39 1.42 13.09 16.47
N PRO A 40 1.09 12.62 17.67
CA PRO A 40 -0.25 12.10 17.98
C PRO A 40 -1.34 13.18 17.89
N ASP A 41 -0.96 14.44 18.00
CA ASP A 41 -1.82 15.63 17.95
C ASP A 41 -2.31 15.98 16.53
N ILE A 42 -1.62 15.54 15.47
CA ILE A 42 -1.98 15.90 14.10
C ILE A 42 -3.17 15.05 13.64
N LYS A 43 -4.25 15.72 13.26
CA LYS A 43 -5.35 15.06 12.54
C LYS A 43 -5.01 14.89 11.07
N THR A 44 -5.32 13.70 10.55
CA THR A 44 -5.30 13.44 9.11
C THR A 44 -6.59 13.94 8.45
N ILE A 45 -6.54 14.17 7.13
CA ILE A 45 -7.74 14.56 6.37
C ILE A 45 -8.86 13.52 6.54
N PRO A 46 -8.62 12.19 6.36
CA PRO A 46 -9.68 11.21 6.61
C PRO A 46 -10.20 11.22 8.05
N GLN A 47 -9.31 11.40 9.05
CA GLN A 47 -9.74 11.51 10.44
C GLN A 47 -10.69 12.70 10.64
N TYR A 48 -10.42 13.83 10.01
CA TYR A 48 -11.30 14.99 10.07
C TYR A 48 -12.68 14.68 9.47
N PHE A 49 -12.74 14.03 8.32
CA PHE A 49 -14.01 13.60 7.71
C PHE A 49 -14.75 12.60 8.59
N LYS A 50 -14.04 11.61 9.16
CA LYS A 50 -14.60 10.65 10.12
C LYS A 50 -15.27 11.33 11.30
N GLU A 51 -14.60 12.31 11.91
CA GLU A 51 -15.14 13.07 13.06
C GLU A 51 -16.34 13.95 12.68
N ASN A 52 -16.56 14.20 11.39
CA ASN A 52 -17.71 14.92 10.86
C ASN A 52 -18.77 14.00 10.24
N GLY A 53 -18.80 12.72 10.61
CA GLY A 53 -19.85 11.79 10.27
C GLY A 53 -19.74 11.13 8.88
N TYR A 54 -18.59 11.23 8.23
CA TYR A 54 -18.34 10.54 6.98
C TYR A 54 -17.85 9.11 7.23
N GLU A 55 -18.26 8.19 6.37
CA GLU A 55 -17.63 6.89 6.26
C GLU A 55 -16.26 7.07 5.62
N THR A 56 -15.18 6.68 6.32
CA THR A 56 -13.80 6.88 5.81
C THR A 56 -13.13 5.54 5.58
N VAL A 57 -12.69 5.32 4.36
CA VAL A 57 -12.07 4.06 3.93
C VAL A 57 -10.76 4.33 3.20
N GLY A 58 -9.73 3.58 3.56
CA GLY A 58 -8.44 3.62 2.89
C GLY A 58 -8.02 2.23 2.42
N MET A 59 -7.44 2.15 1.22
CA MET A 59 -6.95 0.90 0.67
C MET A 59 -5.74 1.06 -0.25
N GLY A 60 -4.97 -0.02 -0.39
CA GLY A 60 -3.80 -0.07 -1.25
C GLY A 60 -2.66 0.83 -0.76
N LYS A 61 -1.98 1.51 -1.68
CA LYS A 61 -0.82 2.35 -1.35
C LYS A 61 -1.20 3.80 -1.02
N VAL A 62 -2.09 4.00 -0.06
CA VAL A 62 -2.40 5.35 0.48
C VAL A 62 -1.28 5.83 1.37
N MET A 63 -0.86 5.00 2.31
CA MET A 63 0.33 5.18 3.14
C MET A 63 1.45 4.24 2.69
N HIS A 64 2.59 4.25 3.34
CA HIS A 64 3.69 3.35 2.94
C HIS A 64 3.54 1.99 3.63
N GLY A 65 2.75 1.10 3.02
CA GLY A 65 2.44 -0.24 3.54
C GLY A 65 1.56 -0.24 4.79
N ALA A 66 1.13 -1.43 5.21
CA ALA A 66 0.24 -1.63 6.36
C ALA A 66 0.84 -1.11 7.68
N LYS A 67 2.16 -1.20 7.84
CA LYS A 67 2.88 -0.78 9.07
C LYS A 67 2.81 0.72 9.34
N ASN A 68 2.68 1.55 8.31
CA ASN A 68 2.57 3.01 8.43
C ASN A 68 1.12 3.50 8.38
N ASN A 69 0.17 2.57 8.34
CA ASN A 69 -1.24 2.92 8.37
C ASN A 69 -1.60 3.62 9.69
N ASP A 70 -2.50 4.59 9.60
CA ASP A 70 -3.07 5.29 10.76
C ASP A 70 -4.51 4.80 11.03
N PRO A 71 -4.74 3.95 12.03
CA PRO A 71 -6.08 3.42 12.33
C PRO A 71 -7.09 4.50 12.73
N LEU A 72 -6.64 5.64 13.24
CA LEU A 72 -7.55 6.73 13.62
C LEU A 72 -8.20 7.40 12.42
N SER A 73 -7.59 7.25 11.24
CA SER A 73 -8.08 7.81 9.99
C SER A 73 -9.34 7.16 9.44
N TRP A 74 -9.65 5.92 9.82
CA TRP A 74 -10.63 5.09 9.12
C TRP A 74 -11.79 4.67 10.01
N THR A 75 -13.01 4.58 9.42
CA THR A 75 -14.19 3.97 10.04
C THR A 75 -14.22 2.46 9.79
N LYS A 76 -13.83 2.02 8.60
CA LYS A 76 -13.61 0.60 8.26
C LYS A 76 -12.12 0.27 8.36
N PRO A 77 -11.73 -0.98 8.67
CA PRO A 77 -10.33 -1.38 8.66
C PRO A 77 -9.64 -1.07 7.32
N PHE A 78 -8.42 -0.58 7.38
CA PHE A 78 -7.64 -0.33 6.18
C PHE A 78 -7.38 -1.63 5.41
N THR A 79 -7.64 -1.61 4.09
CA THR A 79 -7.43 -2.78 3.24
C THR A 79 -6.05 -2.69 2.59
N ALA A 80 -5.11 -3.48 3.10
CA ALA A 80 -3.79 -3.63 2.49
C ALA A 80 -3.82 -4.62 1.32
N ASN A 81 -2.76 -4.65 0.50
CA ASN A 81 -2.73 -5.49 -0.70
C ASN A 81 -2.94 -6.98 -0.42
N GLU A 82 -2.43 -7.48 0.70
CA GLU A 82 -2.60 -8.85 1.15
C GLU A 82 -4.04 -9.23 1.47
N ASN A 83 -4.92 -8.24 1.63
CA ASN A 83 -6.31 -8.42 2.02
C ASN A 83 -7.30 -8.18 0.85
N PHE A 84 -6.79 -7.95 -0.38
CA PHE A 84 -7.65 -7.88 -1.54
C PHE A 84 -8.07 -9.28 -2.01
N GLU A 85 -9.24 -9.34 -2.61
CA GLU A 85 -9.74 -10.51 -3.30
C GLU A 85 -9.21 -10.50 -4.74
N TYR A 86 -8.32 -11.44 -5.04
CA TYR A 86 -7.71 -11.60 -6.35
C TYR A 86 -8.58 -12.49 -7.25
N ALA A 87 -8.31 -12.46 -8.55
CA ALA A 87 -9.00 -13.31 -9.52
C ALA A 87 -8.90 -14.80 -9.13
N GLU A 88 -9.91 -15.58 -9.51
CA GLU A 88 -9.95 -17.02 -9.24
C GLU A 88 -8.68 -17.72 -9.77
N GLY A 89 -8.06 -18.52 -8.91
CA GLY A 89 -6.79 -19.20 -9.23
C GLY A 89 -5.54 -18.34 -9.03
N PHE A 90 -5.70 -17.04 -8.68
CA PHE A 90 -4.57 -16.15 -8.40
C PHE A 90 -4.47 -15.85 -6.91
N LYS A 91 -3.24 -15.65 -6.46
CA LYS A 91 -2.91 -15.15 -5.12
C LYS A 91 -2.29 -13.76 -5.22
N MET A 92 -2.04 -13.11 -4.08
CA MET A 92 -1.31 -11.85 -4.07
C MET A 92 -0.03 -11.94 -4.91
N PRO A 93 0.23 -10.99 -5.81
CA PRO A 93 1.41 -11.00 -6.66
C PRO A 93 2.70 -11.12 -5.86
N ALA A 94 3.59 -12.02 -6.24
CA ALA A 94 4.92 -12.14 -5.67
C ALA A 94 5.78 -10.95 -6.09
N ASN A 95 6.13 -10.08 -5.15
CA ASN A 95 6.86 -8.83 -5.41
C ASN A 95 6.29 -8.02 -6.60
N LEU A 96 4.95 -7.93 -6.70
CA LEU A 96 4.17 -7.26 -7.75
C LEU A 96 4.05 -8.02 -9.08
N TYR A 97 4.51 -9.26 -9.18
CA TYR A 97 4.46 -10.08 -10.39
C TYR A 97 3.56 -11.30 -10.22
N GLN A 98 2.92 -11.73 -11.31
CA GLN A 98 2.05 -12.91 -11.35
C GLN A 98 2.64 -14.10 -12.12
N SER A 99 3.81 -13.94 -12.74
CA SER A 99 4.49 -15.04 -13.43
C SER A 99 4.70 -16.25 -12.51
N PRO A 100 4.28 -17.46 -12.92
CA PRO A 100 4.52 -18.68 -12.15
C PRO A 100 6.00 -18.93 -11.84
N GLU A 101 6.90 -18.54 -12.76
CA GLU A 101 8.34 -18.62 -12.55
C GLU A 101 8.80 -17.69 -11.41
N ILE A 102 8.28 -16.46 -11.38
CA ILE A 102 8.59 -15.50 -10.31
C ILE A 102 8.05 -16.02 -8.97
N HIS A 103 6.82 -16.53 -8.93
CA HIS A 103 6.26 -17.13 -7.73
C HIS A 103 7.12 -18.28 -7.20
N LYS A 104 7.53 -19.21 -8.07
CA LYS A 104 8.40 -20.33 -7.69
C LYS A 104 9.75 -19.88 -7.12
N LYS A 105 10.39 -18.90 -7.77
CA LYS A 105 11.67 -18.33 -7.29
C LYS A 105 11.48 -17.58 -5.97
N TRP A 106 10.38 -16.84 -5.82
CA TRP A 106 10.03 -16.13 -4.59
C TRP A 106 9.81 -17.11 -3.43
N ASP A 107 9.01 -18.14 -3.64
CA ASP A 107 8.74 -19.16 -2.61
C ASP A 107 10.04 -19.86 -2.19
N SER A 108 10.95 -20.15 -3.15
CA SER A 108 12.26 -20.74 -2.86
C SER A 108 13.15 -19.77 -2.06
N LEU A 109 13.14 -18.49 -2.37
CA LEU A 109 13.88 -17.47 -1.61
C LEU A 109 13.34 -17.34 -0.19
N GLN A 110 12.02 -17.31 -0.02
CA GLN A 110 11.41 -17.25 1.32
C GLN A 110 11.79 -18.48 2.15
N ALA A 111 11.70 -19.69 1.58
CA ALA A 111 12.10 -20.92 2.26
C ALA A 111 13.58 -20.90 2.68
N ALA A 112 14.46 -20.39 1.83
CA ALA A 112 15.90 -20.25 2.15
C ALA A 112 16.14 -19.24 3.29
N LEU A 113 15.43 -18.10 3.29
CA LEU A 113 15.51 -17.11 4.37
C LEU A 113 14.97 -17.67 5.70
N ASP A 114 13.91 -18.48 5.65
CA ASP A 114 13.31 -19.08 6.85
C ASP A 114 14.19 -20.17 7.44
N ALA A 115 14.95 -20.89 6.59
CA ALA A 115 15.88 -21.95 7.02
C ALA A 115 17.16 -21.40 7.65
N ASP A 116 17.55 -20.16 7.39
CA ASP A 116 18.77 -19.56 7.95
C ASP A 116 18.43 -18.53 9.05
N PRO A 117 18.65 -18.84 10.32
CA PRO A 117 18.43 -17.91 11.44
C PRO A 117 19.28 -16.63 11.37
N ASN A 118 20.40 -16.69 10.64
CA ASN A 118 21.34 -15.58 10.50
C ASN A 118 21.16 -14.79 9.20
N ALA A 119 20.15 -15.14 8.38
CA ALA A 119 19.89 -14.44 7.13
C ALA A 119 19.61 -12.95 7.39
N ASP A 120 20.30 -12.10 6.64
CA ASP A 120 19.98 -10.67 6.63
C ASP A 120 18.64 -10.45 5.92
N ARG A 121 17.62 -10.14 6.70
CA ARG A 121 16.25 -9.82 6.23
C ARG A 121 16.05 -8.33 6.00
N GLY A 122 17.12 -7.53 6.08
CA GLY A 122 17.10 -6.11 5.76
C GLY A 122 16.70 -5.87 4.31
N TRP A 123 15.97 -4.79 4.08
CA TRP A 123 15.44 -4.47 2.74
C TRP A 123 16.52 -4.48 1.63
N PHE A 124 17.71 -3.93 1.93
CA PHE A 124 18.80 -3.89 0.94
C PHE A 124 19.35 -5.28 0.61
N ALA A 125 19.55 -6.14 1.61
CA ALA A 125 20.05 -7.50 1.40
C ALA A 125 19.05 -8.34 0.60
N VAL A 126 17.79 -8.38 1.02
CA VAL A 126 16.72 -9.10 0.32
C VAL A 126 16.54 -8.58 -1.10
N ASN A 127 16.54 -7.25 -1.29
CA ASN A 127 16.40 -6.64 -2.60
C ASN A 127 17.58 -6.97 -3.55
N SER A 128 18.80 -7.05 -3.02
CA SER A 128 19.99 -7.46 -3.79
C SER A 128 19.85 -8.91 -4.27
N VAL A 129 19.45 -9.82 -3.38
CA VAL A 129 19.21 -11.24 -3.72
C VAL A 129 18.10 -11.37 -4.74
N MET A 130 16.98 -10.65 -4.57
CA MET A 130 15.86 -10.65 -5.53
C MET A 130 16.30 -10.20 -6.91
N LYS A 131 17.12 -9.15 -6.98
CA LYS A 131 17.64 -8.65 -8.26
C LYS A 131 18.55 -9.67 -8.95
N SER A 132 19.50 -10.27 -8.23
CA SER A 132 20.40 -11.29 -8.79
C SER A 132 19.68 -12.59 -9.16
N ALA A 133 18.60 -12.96 -8.48
CA ALA A 133 17.75 -14.11 -8.81
C ALA A 133 16.78 -13.87 -9.98
N GLY A 134 16.77 -12.66 -10.56
CA GLY A 134 15.84 -12.31 -11.65
C GLY A 134 14.38 -12.17 -11.20
N LEU A 135 14.15 -11.89 -9.93
CA LEU A 135 12.81 -11.68 -9.34
C LEU A 135 12.26 -10.26 -9.56
N ARG A 136 12.97 -9.43 -10.30
CA ARG A 136 12.56 -8.06 -10.62
C ARG A 136 12.78 -7.76 -12.10
N PRO A 137 12.03 -8.41 -13.00
CA PRO A 137 12.05 -8.04 -14.42
C PRO A 137 11.55 -6.61 -14.61
N LEU A 138 11.97 -5.95 -15.68
CA LEU A 138 11.53 -4.59 -16.00
C LEU A 138 10.06 -4.53 -16.39
N THR A 139 9.57 -5.60 -17.00
CA THR A 139 8.19 -5.70 -17.49
C THR A 139 7.66 -7.12 -17.27
N GLU A 140 6.36 -7.22 -17.08
CA GLU A 140 5.61 -8.46 -17.16
C GLU A 140 4.42 -8.24 -18.09
N ASN A 141 4.19 -9.18 -19.01
CA ASN A 141 3.05 -9.17 -19.91
C ASN A 141 2.44 -10.57 -19.91
N LEU A 142 1.42 -10.76 -19.09
CA LEU A 142 0.66 -12.00 -18.97
C LEU A 142 -0.78 -11.74 -19.42
N ASP A 143 -1.36 -12.71 -20.10
CA ASP A 143 -2.80 -12.72 -20.42
C ASP A 143 -3.56 -13.25 -19.20
N VAL A 144 -3.84 -12.35 -18.28
CA VAL A 144 -4.53 -12.63 -17.01
C VAL A 144 -5.59 -11.56 -16.72
N PRO A 145 -6.62 -11.86 -15.92
CA PRO A 145 -7.60 -10.86 -15.50
C PRO A 145 -6.94 -9.66 -14.78
N ASP A 146 -7.51 -8.47 -14.96
CA ASP A 146 -6.98 -7.24 -14.33
C ASP A 146 -6.82 -7.37 -12.82
N ASN A 147 -7.78 -8.04 -12.16
CA ASN A 147 -7.75 -8.27 -10.71
C ASN A 147 -6.83 -9.44 -10.27
N ALA A 148 -6.05 -10.01 -11.18
CA ALA A 148 -4.88 -10.80 -10.80
C ALA A 148 -3.78 -9.91 -10.20
N TYR A 149 -3.82 -8.59 -10.44
CA TYR A 149 -2.89 -7.62 -9.89
C TYR A 149 -3.55 -6.72 -8.82
N ALA A 150 -2.75 -6.20 -7.90
CA ALA A 150 -3.23 -5.43 -6.76
C ALA A 150 -4.05 -4.18 -7.17
N ASP A 151 -3.67 -3.50 -8.25
CA ASP A 151 -4.38 -2.30 -8.71
C ASP A 151 -5.74 -2.64 -9.30
N GLY A 152 -5.86 -3.75 -10.04
CA GLY A 152 -7.14 -4.26 -10.53
C GLY A 152 -8.03 -4.76 -9.39
N ALA A 153 -7.47 -5.53 -8.44
CA ALA A 153 -8.21 -6.01 -7.28
C ALA A 153 -8.72 -4.83 -6.42
N SER A 154 -7.88 -3.82 -6.17
CA SER A 154 -8.31 -2.60 -5.45
C SER A 154 -9.38 -1.81 -6.21
N THR A 155 -9.33 -1.82 -7.55
CA THR A 155 -10.35 -1.17 -8.40
C THR A 155 -11.70 -1.84 -8.23
N LEU A 156 -11.78 -3.17 -8.27
CA LEU A 156 -13.04 -3.89 -8.06
C LEU A 156 -13.60 -3.62 -6.65
N LYS A 157 -12.75 -3.65 -5.62
CA LYS A 157 -13.17 -3.31 -4.25
C LYS A 157 -13.64 -1.87 -4.13
N THR A 158 -13.03 -0.94 -4.86
CA THR A 158 -13.46 0.45 -4.93
C THR A 158 -14.87 0.57 -5.51
N ILE A 159 -15.14 -0.11 -6.64
CA ILE A 159 -16.45 -0.10 -7.30
C ILE A 159 -17.52 -0.69 -6.37
N GLU A 160 -17.21 -1.80 -5.68
CA GLU A 160 -18.10 -2.41 -4.70
C GLU A 160 -18.50 -1.41 -3.59
N LEU A 161 -17.51 -0.72 -3.01
CA LEU A 161 -17.74 0.26 -1.95
C LEU A 161 -18.51 1.47 -2.43
N LEU A 162 -18.25 1.97 -3.64
CA LEU A 162 -19.00 3.08 -4.20
C LEU A 162 -20.48 2.72 -4.38
N ASN A 163 -20.77 1.50 -4.86
CA ASN A 163 -22.14 0.99 -4.98
C ASN A 163 -22.80 0.80 -3.60
N GLU A 164 -22.04 0.33 -2.59
CA GLU A 164 -22.54 0.22 -1.21
C GLU A 164 -22.92 1.59 -0.65
N PHE A 165 -22.05 2.59 -0.79
CA PHE A 165 -22.27 3.92 -0.26
C PHE A 165 -23.45 4.64 -0.95
N ASP A 166 -23.57 4.48 -2.27
CA ASP A 166 -24.70 5.02 -3.05
C ASP A 166 -26.02 4.38 -2.58
N ARG A 167 -26.09 3.04 -2.55
CA ARG A 167 -27.26 2.30 -2.09
C ARG A 167 -27.70 2.70 -0.68
N ASP A 168 -26.73 2.87 0.22
CA ASP A 168 -26.97 3.16 1.64
C ASP A 168 -27.06 4.67 1.95
N ASN A 169 -27.00 5.51 0.91
CA ASN A 169 -26.99 6.98 0.98
C ASN A 169 -25.99 7.53 2.03
N LYS A 170 -24.76 6.99 2.00
CA LYS A 170 -23.69 7.36 2.93
C LYS A 170 -22.83 8.50 2.40
N ASN A 171 -22.57 9.50 3.24
CA ASN A 171 -21.46 10.42 2.98
C ASN A 171 -20.15 9.68 3.23
N PHE A 172 -19.22 9.73 2.27
CA PHE A 172 -17.97 8.99 2.39
C PHE A 172 -16.74 9.81 1.98
N PHE A 173 -15.60 9.39 2.51
CA PHE A 173 -14.26 9.80 2.09
C PHE A 173 -13.46 8.53 1.77
N LEU A 174 -13.36 8.20 0.50
CA LEU A 174 -12.69 7.00 0.00
C LEU A 174 -11.31 7.35 -0.57
N THR A 175 -10.28 6.68 -0.08
CA THR A 175 -8.90 6.88 -0.53
C THR A 175 -8.35 5.57 -1.09
N VAL A 176 -7.99 5.59 -2.37
CA VAL A 176 -7.45 4.43 -3.08
C VAL A 176 -6.02 4.74 -3.55
N GLY A 177 -5.07 3.93 -3.15
CA GLY A 177 -3.67 4.07 -3.54
C GLY A 177 -3.24 2.95 -4.47
N PHE A 178 -3.00 3.27 -5.74
CA PHE A 178 -2.44 2.30 -6.69
C PHE A 178 -0.95 2.06 -6.46
N GLN A 179 -0.48 0.85 -6.79
CA GLN A 179 0.93 0.49 -6.73
C GLN A 179 1.70 1.07 -7.91
N LYS A 180 1.13 1.03 -9.11
CA LYS A 180 1.78 1.55 -10.31
C LYS A 180 1.78 3.09 -10.32
N PRO A 181 2.82 3.70 -10.90
CA PRO A 181 3.97 3.14 -11.63
C PRO A 181 5.19 2.78 -10.74
N HIS A 182 4.97 2.36 -9.52
CA HIS A 182 6.02 2.09 -8.52
C HIS A 182 6.79 0.79 -8.80
#